data_853a92abfd7c8c512b117df076c51ab6
#
_entry.id   853a92abfd7c8c512b117df076c51ab6
#
_cell.length_a   1.000
_cell.length_b   1.000
_cell.length_c   1.000
_cell.angle_alpha   90.00
_cell.angle_beta   90.00
_cell.angle_gamma   90.00
#
_symmetry.space_group_name_H-M   'P 1'
#
loop_
_entity.id
_entity.type
_entity.pdbx_description
1 polymer ?
#
loop_
_entity_poly.entity_id
_entity_poly.type
_entity_poly.pdbx_seq_one_letter_code
_entity_poly.pdbx_strand_id
1 'polypeptide(L)'
;MTNRKVAQRIPFTPSKTQAALLEQCFGARRFAYNQQVEAFNTYDKESNPRPAYPNVTDMKNANEWLRDSPIPSNALSNAIRDFRKAQSAYFRKAEYGKHRPRFASKSDNVQSFHNAVPIRRMDGKRYPLSRKLGSVRIRRRDRLRHPIESLSSWTVKRENGTYYLVLLFDVDVQPKPPANGRVGIDLGVKDFLTLSTGEKINYPDRLRRLEENLKWEQRKLSRRRKDSSNYRKQKAVVAKAYAKLRHYREDFQHQLSHRLIEENQFISMETLAVRNMTRKAKKRLDANGEPMCNGQSRKRAMNRSILRNGWSDLVDKLSYKAQWYGRTLVQVDRFYPSSRLCHDCGHKYAGLRLSEREWVCERCGTLHDRDVNAALNIRDEALRLIQTGQ
;
A
#
# COMPACT_ATOMS: atom_id res chain seq x y z
N MET A 1 -4.84 25.55 8.91
CA MET A 1 -5.69 24.37 9.13
C MET A 1 -5.78 23.60 7.82
N THR A 2 -5.29 22.37 7.76
CA THR A 2 -5.29 21.57 6.52
C THR A 2 -6.31 20.47 6.63
N ASN A 3 -7.42 20.63 5.92
CA ASN A 3 -8.45 19.59 5.79
C ASN A 3 -7.84 18.34 5.14
N ARG A 4 -7.87 17.20 5.82
CA ARG A 4 -7.30 15.91 5.39
C ARG A 4 -8.38 14.86 5.32
N LYS A 5 -8.25 13.96 4.34
CA LYS A 5 -9.15 12.82 4.19
C LYS A 5 -8.61 11.61 4.94
N VAL A 6 -9.36 11.16 5.95
CA VAL A 6 -9.02 10.00 6.78
C VAL A 6 -10.03 8.88 6.56
N ALA A 7 -9.55 7.69 6.21
CA ALA A 7 -10.39 6.53 5.99
C ALA A 7 -10.47 5.64 7.23
N GLN A 8 -11.68 5.26 7.63
CA GLN A 8 -11.92 4.22 8.61
C GLN A 8 -12.56 3.00 7.95
N ARG A 9 -11.94 1.84 8.11
CA ARG A 9 -12.40 0.57 7.56
C ARG A 9 -13.05 -0.26 8.66
N ILE A 10 -14.32 -0.64 8.47
CA ILE A 10 -15.14 -1.35 9.43
C ILE A 10 -15.59 -2.67 8.82
N PRO A 11 -15.22 -3.84 9.37
CA PRO A 11 -15.71 -5.12 8.90
C PRO A 11 -17.17 -5.31 9.31
N PHE A 12 -17.99 -5.90 8.43
CA PHE A 12 -19.36 -6.26 8.75
C PHE A 12 -19.79 -7.57 8.10
N THR A 13 -20.86 -8.16 8.63
CA THR A 13 -21.48 -9.36 8.09
C THR A 13 -22.87 -8.99 7.59
N PRO A 14 -23.11 -8.96 6.27
CA PRO A 14 -24.43 -8.70 5.72
C PRO A 14 -25.38 -9.89 5.98
N SER A 15 -26.69 -9.64 6.02
CA SER A 15 -27.70 -10.70 5.91
C SER A 15 -27.63 -11.36 4.53
N LYS A 16 -28.25 -12.52 4.34
CA LYS A 16 -28.30 -13.19 3.04
C LYS A 16 -28.90 -12.29 1.95
N THR A 17 -30.03 -11.62 2.27
CA THR A 17 -30.68 -10.68 1.37
C THR A 17 -29.76 -9.47 1.04
N GLN A 18 -29.19 -8.86 2.07
CA GLN A 18 -28.27 -7.74 1.87
C GLN A 18 -27.04 -8.13 1.05
N ALA A 19 -26.48 -9.33 1.27
CA ALA A 19 -25.35 -9.83 0.49
C ALA A 19 -25.72 -9.96 -1.00
N ALA A 20 -26.91 -10.48 -1.33
CA ALA A 20 -27.39 -10.58 -2.70
C ALA A 20 -27.52 -9.21 -3.37
N LEU A 21 -28.08 -8.21 -2.66
CA LEU A 21 -28.18 -6.83 -3.17
C LEU A 21 -26.80 -6.18 -3.38
N LEU A 22 -25.85 -6.43 -2.47
CA LEU A 22 -24.48 -5.94 -2.60
C LEU A 22 -23.76 -6.58 -3.80
N GLU A 23 -24.00 -7.87 -4.07
CA GLU A 23 -23.47 -8.54 -5.27
C GLU A 23 -24.02 -7.92 -6.57
N GLN A 24 -25.30 -7.56 -6.60
CA GLN A 24 -25.88 -6.82 -7.72
C GLN A 24 -25.20 -5.45 -7.91
N CYS A 25 -24.93 -4.73 -6.80
CA CYS A 25 -24.19 -3.46 -6.87
C CYS A 25 -22.76 -3.64 -7.42
N PHE A 26 -22.04 -4.68 -6.98
CA PHE A 26 -20.73 -4.98 -7.55
C PHE A 26 -20.81 -5.33 -9.04
N GLY A 27 -21.86 -6.05 -9.45
CA GLY A 27 -22.14 -6.36 -10.86
C GLY A 27 -22.36 -5.10 -11.68
N ALA A 28 -23.24 -4.23 -11.22
CA ALA A 28 -23.59 -2.98 -11.89
C ALA A 28 -22.36 -2.05 -12.02
N ARG A 29 -21.56 -1.93 -10.97
CA ARG A 29 -20.29 -1.15 -11.02
C ARG A 29 -19.32 -1.71 -12.06
N ARG A 30 -19.13 -3.05 -12.09
CA ARG A 30 -18.27 -3.69 -13.10
C ARG A 30 -18.79 -3.46 -14.50
N PHE A 31 -20.09 -3.60 -14.70
CA PHE A 31 -20.72 -3.35 -16.00
C PHE A 31 -20.41 -1.93 -16.47
N ALA A 32 -20.69 -0.90 -15.66
CA ALA A 32 -20.43 0.48 -16.02
C ALA A 32 -18.95 0.77 -16.35
N TYR A 33 -18.02 0.18 -15.59
CA TYR A 33 -16.59 0.26 -15.87
C TYR A 33 -16.22 -0.45 -17.18
N ASN A 34 -16.74 -1.66 -17.38
CA ASN A 34 -16.41 -2.49 -18.54
C ASN A 34 -16.95 -1.91 -19.84
N GLN A 35 -18.10 -1.25 -19.84
CA GLN A 35 -18.62 -0.50 -20.98
C GLN A 35 -17.64 0.60 -21.45
N GLN A 36 -16.97 1.27 -20.52
CA GLN A 36 -15.94 2.25 -20.86
C GLN A 36 -14.67 1.57 -21.43
N VAL A 37 -14.29 0.39 -20.89
CA VAL A 37 -13.14 -0.37 -21.39
C VAL A 37 -13.44 -0.89 -22.79
N GLU A 38 -14.64 -1.34 -23.04
CA GLU A 38 -15.10 -1.82 -24.36
C GLU A 38 -15.03 -0.70 -25.41
N ALA A 39 -15.64 0.46 -25.12
CA ALA A 39 -15.56 1.64 -25.97
C ALA A 39 -14.12 2.09 -26.25
N PHE A 40 -13.23 1.95 -25.27
CA PHE A 40 -11.81 2.24 -25.43
C PHE A 40 -11.06 1.20 -26.28
N ASN A 41 -11.47 -0.06 -26.21
CA ASN A 41 -10.83 -1.15 -26.99
C ASN A 41 -11.30 -1.22 -28.44
N THR A 42 -12.54 -0.78 -28.72
CA THR A 42 -13.11 -0.68 -30.06
C THR A 42 -12.71 0.60 -30.79
N TYR A 43 -11.99 1.50 -30.11
CA TYR A 43 -11.48 2.70 -30.73
C TYR A 43 -10.43 2.36 -31.79
N ASP A 44 -10.73 2.76 -33.00
CA ASP A 44 -9.80 2.78 -34.13
C ASP A 44 -9.63 4.23 -34.62
N LYS A 45 -8.38 4.67 -34.72
CA LYS A 45 -8.08 6.04 -35.07
C LYS A 45 -8.50 6.42 -36.48
N GLU A 46 -8.54 5.46 -37.37
CA GLU A 46 -8.89 5.67 -38.78
C GLU A 46 -10.39 5.61 -39.05
N SER A 47 -11.08 4.65 -38.44
CA SER A 47 -12.52 4.41 -38.66
C SER A 47 -13.42 5.09 -37.62
N ASN A 48 -12.93 5.35 -36.41
CA ASN A 48 -13.68 5.96 -35.30
C ASN A 48 -12.81 6.92 -34.48
N PRO A 49 -12.64 8.16 -34.94
CA PRO A 49 -11.72 9.14 -34.33
C PRO A 49 -12.10 9.58 -32.92
N ARG A 50 -13.33 9.30 -32.46
CA ARG A 50 -13.79 9.61 -31.09
C ARG A 50 -14.64 8.48 -30.55
N PRO A 51 -14.15 7.68 -29.60
CA PRO A 51 -14.94 6.61 -29.00
C PRO A 51 -16.15 7.22 -28.26
N ALA A 52 -17.34 6.72 -28.57
CA ALA A 52 -18.57 7.09 -27.87
C ALA A 52 -18.59 6.37 -26.50
N TYR A 53 -18.20 7.08 -25.45
CA TYR A 53 -18.26 6.55 -24.10
C TYR A 53 -19.68 6.70 -23.54
N PRO A 54 -20.39 5.60 -23.25
CA PRO A 54 -21.75 5.68 -22.75
C PRO A 54 -21.76 6.35 -21.36
N ASN A 55 -22.68 7.26 -21.12
CA ASN A 55 -22.91 7.84 -19.81
C ASN A 55 -23.86 6.96 -18.97
N VAL A 56 -24.11 7.33 -17.71
CA VAL A 56 -24.96 6.55 -16.80
C VAL A 56 -26.40 6.46 -17.29
N THR A 57 -26.93 7.52 -17.91
CA THR A 57 -28.29 7.57 -18.43
C THR A 57 -28.44 6.63 -19.60
N ASP A 58 -27.51 6.67 -20.55
CA ASP A 58 -27.50 5.78 -21.71
C ASP A 58 -27.48 4.31 -21.28
N MET A 59 -26.58 3.98 -20.32
CA MET A 59 -26.49 2.62 -19.80
C MET A 59 -27.78 2.14 -19.14
N LYS A 60 -28.47 3.03 -18.40
CA LYS A 60 -29.73 2.69 -17.74
C LYS A 60 -30.88 2.57 -18.73
N ASN A 61 -30.92 3.40 -19.76
CA ASN A 61 -31.95 3.34 -20.80
C ASN A 61 -31.81 2.07 -21.64
N ALA A 62 -30.57 1.67 -21.91
CA ALA A 62 -30.28 0.44 -22.66
C ALA A 62 -30.43 -0.85 -21.81
N ASN A 63 -30.50 -0.74 -20.47
CA ASN A 63 -30.48 -1.90 -19.59
C ASN A 63 -31.45 -1.73 -18.42
N GLU A 64 -32.62 -2.34 -18.52
CA GLU A 64 -33.67 -2.28 -17.50
C GLU A 64 -33.18 -2.79 -16.13
N TRP A 65 -32.48 -3.93 -16.11
CA TRP A 65 -31.88 -4.49 -14.88
C TRP A 65 -30.95 -3.50 -14.15
N LEU A 66 -30.26 -2.62 -14.89
CA LEU A 66 -29.38 -1.61 -14.30
C LEU A 66 -30.18 -0.46 -13.70
N ARG A 67 -31.30 -0.10 -14.33
CA ARG A 67 -32.24 0.91 -13.83
C ARG A 67 -32.86 0.47 -12.51
N ASP A 68 -33.24 -0.82 -12.39
CA ASP A 68 -33.87 -1.40 -11.22
C ASP A 68 -32.89 -1.82 -10.12
N SER A 69 -31.60 -1.84 -10.44
CA SER A 69 -30.52 -2.17 -9.54
C SER A 69 -30.53 -1.33 -8.24
N PRO A 70 -30.16 -1.91 -7.10
CA PRO A 70 -30.05 -1.18 -5.84
C PRO A 70 -28.83 -0.25 -5.76
N ILE A 71 -27.98 -0.20 -6.80
CA ILE A 71 -26.77 0.61 -6.80
C ILE A 71 -27.11 2.11 -6.82
N PRO A 72 -26.47 2.94 -5.97
CA PRO A 72 -26.59 4.38 -6.07
C PRO A 72 -26.08 4.90 -7.43
N SER A 73 -26.83 5.80 -8.09
CA SER A 73 -26.46 6.32 -9.42
C SER A 73 -25.07 6.96 -9.45
N ASN A 74 -24.68 7.67 -8.39
CA ASN A 74 -23.34 8.24 -8.28
C ASN A 74 -22.24 7.19 -8.18
N ALA A 75 -22.52 5.96 -7.76
CA ALA A 75 -21.55 4.86 -7.77
C ALA A 75 -21.26 4.38 -9.20
N LEU A 76 -22.22 4.47 -10.11
CA LEU A 76 -21.99 4.23 -11.55
C LEU A 76 -21.13 5.35 -12.15
N SER A 77 -21.44 6.62 -11.84
CA SER A 77 -20.61 7.76 -12.27
C SER A 77 -19.17 7.65 -11.74
N ASN A 78 -18.99 7.15 -10.53
CA ASN A 78 -17.66 6.90 -9.97
C ASN A 78 -16.93 5.77 -10.69
N ALA A 79 -17.62 4.73 -11.17
CA ALA A 79 -17.02 3.68 -12.00
C ALA A 79 -16.47 4.24 -13.32
N ILE A 80 -17.22 5.13 -13.97
CA ILE A 80 -16.74 5.85 -15.17
C ILE A 80 -15.51 6.71 -14.84
N ARG A 81 -15.54 7.41 -13.70
CA ARG A 81 -14.39 8.22 -13.24
C ARG A 81 -13.15 7.37 -12.96
N ASP A 82 -13.32 6.18 -12.39
CA ASP A 82 -12.23 5.23 -12.17
C ASP A 82 -11.58 4.78 -13.49
N PHE A 83 -12.41 4.54 -14.52
CA PHE A 83 -11.91 4.27 -15.86
C PHE A 83 -11.11 5.45 -16.42
N ARG A 84 -11.65 6.67 -16.36
CA ARG A 84 -10.96 7.88 -16.84
C ARG A 84 -9.61 8.10 -16.17
N LYS A 85 -9.50 7.80 -14.86
CA LYS A 85 -8.22 7.83 -14.13
C LYS A 85 -7.24 6.79 -14.68
N ALA A 86 -7.70 5.55 -14.90
CA ALA A 86 -6.86 4.48 -15.45
C ALA A 86 -6.41 4.80 -16.88
N GLN A 87 -7.29 5.36 -17.71
CA GLN A 87 -7.01 5.81 -19.07
C GLN A 87 -5.97 6.95 -19.07
N SER A 88 -6.17 7.99 -18.23
CA SER A 88 -5.24 9.09 -18.09
C SER A 88 -3.85 8.62 -17.62
N ALA A 89 -3.79 7.68 -16.66
CA ALA A 89 -2.53 7.09 -16.20
C ALA A 89 -1.81 6.30 -17.32
N TYR A 90 -2.56 5.60 -18.16
CA TYR A 90 -2.02 4.90 -19.33
C TYR A 90 -1.38 5.86 -20.33
N PHE A 91 -2.07 6.94 -20.71
CA PHE A 91 -1.54 7.92 -21.68
C PHE A 91 -0.38 8.75 -21.13
N ARG A 92 -0.41 9.10 -19.86
CA ARG A 92 0.68 9.85 -19.21
C ARG A 92 1.96 9.02 -19.02
N LYS A 93 1.97 7.73 -19.39
CA LYS A 93 3.07 6.79 -19.08
C LYS A 93 3.52 6.90 -17.62
N ALA A 94 2.58 7.24 -16.75
CA ALA A 94 2.85 7.37 -15.32
C ALA A 94 3.50 6.08 -14.81
N GLU A 95 4.39 6.20 -13.85
CA GLU A 95 5.25 5.12 -13.34
C GLU A 95 4.47 3.84 -12.94
N TYR A 96 3.20 4.00 -12.57
CA TYR A 96 2.27 2.93 -12.17
C TYR A 96 1.18 2.61 -13.21
N GLY A 97 1.07 3.39 -14.31
CA GLY A 97 -0.02 3.31 -15.27
C GLY A 97 0.35 2.70 -16.63
N LYS A 98 1.43 1.94 -16.71
CA LYS A 98 1.95 1.38 -17.99
C LYS A 98 1.03 0.38 -18.70
N HIS A 99 -0.05 -0.03 -18.06
CA HIS A 99 -0.95 -1.04 -18.63
C HIS A 99 -2.25 -0.41 -19.12
N ARG A 100 -2.66 -0.84 -20.32
CA ARG A 100 -3.99 -0.51 -20.86
C ARG A 100 -5.09 -0.90 -19.85
N PRO A 101 -6.14 -0.09 -19.65
CA PRO A 101 -7.27 -0.47 -18.81
C PRO A 101 -7.80 -1.86 -19.19
N ARG A 102 -8.07 -2.70 -18.20
CA ARG A 102 -8.54 -4.08 -18.38
C ARG A 102 -9.95 -4.21 -17.88
N PHE A 103 -10.70 -5.18 -18.45
CA PHE A 103 -12.01 -5.55 -17.93
C PHE A 103 -11.93 -5.99 -16.46
N ALA A 104 -12.84 -5.47 -15.65
CA ALA A 104 -13.03 -5.91 -14.28
C ALA A 104 -13.80 -7.26 -14.27
N SER A 105 -13.32 -8.22 -13.47
CA SER A 105 -13.89 -9.57 -13.43
C SER A 105 -14.69 -9.83 -12.14
N LYS A 106 -15.70 -10.71 -12.22
CA LYS A 106 -16.41 -11.25 -11.05
C LYS A 106 -15.48 -12.06 -10.14
N SER A 107 -14.44 -12.64 -10.72
CA SER A 107 -13.44 -13.46 -10.02
C SER A 107 -12.36 -12.63 -9.32
N ASP A 108 -12.36 -11.31 -9.48
CA ASP A 108 -11.39 -10.44 -8.78
C ASP A 108 -11.59 -10.56 -7.27
N ASN A 109 -10.47 -10.70 -6.55
CA ASN A 109 -10.48 -10.88 -5.10
C ASN A 109 -11.09 -9.68 -4.36
N VAL A 110 -11.12 -8.53 -5.00
CA VAL A 110 -11.65 -7.27 -4.47
C VAL A 110 -12.79 -6.79 -5.35
N GLN A 111 -13.96 -6.63 -4.76
CA GLN A 111 -15.13 -6.00 -5.36
C GLN A 111 -15.50 -4.79 -4.51
N SER A 112 -15.84 -3.67 -5.13
CA SER A 112 -16.24 -2.47 -4.37
C SER A 112 -17.11 -1.56 -5.22
N PHE A 113 -17.94 -0.77 -4.56
CA PHE A 113 -18.58 0.41 -5.14
C PHE A 113 -18.54 1.56 -4.15
N HIS A 114 -18.39 2.75 -4.66
CA HIS A 114 -18.18 3.97 -3.91
C HIS A 114 -19.39 4.90 -4.06
N ASN A 115 -19.82 5.49 -2.95
CA ASN A 115 -20.86 6.51 -2.91
C ASN A 115 -20.29 7.83 -2.38
N ALA A 116 -20.31 8.85 -3.21
CA ALA A 116 -19.81 10.19 -2.88
C ALA A 116 -20.83 11.06 -2.12
N VAL A 117 -22.07 10.60 -1.97
CA VAL A 117 -23.13 11.31 -1.22
C VAL A 117 -23.41 10.52 0.06
N PRO A 118 -22.81 10.90 1.20
CA PRO A 118 -23.00 10.18 2.45
C PRO A 118 -24.29 10.59 3.15
N ILE A 119 -24.86 9.67 3.92
CA ILE A 119 -25.87 9.98 4.93
C ILE A 119 -25.14 10.32 6.22
N ARG A 120 -25.14 11.58 6.62
CA ARG A 120 -24.39 12.08 7.79
C ARG A 120 -25.15 11.90 9.09
N ARG A 121 -25.75 10.73 9.29
CA ARG A 121 -26.43 10.37 10.52
C ARG A 121 -26.25 8.88 10.81
N MET A 122 -26.35 8.53 12.08
CA MET A 122 -26.43 7.16 12.55
C MET A 122 -27.86 6.85 12.98
N ASP A 123 -28.27 5.60 12.80
CA ASP A 123 -29.48 5.03 13.42
C ASP A 123 -29.00 4.10 14.55
N GLY A 124 -28.87 4.65 15.75
CA GLY A 124 -28.25 3.99 16.88
C GLY A 124 -26.83 3.49 16.54
N LYS A 125 -26.65 2.16 16.51
CA LYS A 125 -25.36 1.53 16.14
C LYS A 125 -25.30 1.12 14.66
N ARG A 126 -26.20 1.63 13.83
CA ARG A 126 -26.26 1.29 12.40
C ARG A 126 -25.96 2.50 11.53
N TYR A 127 -25.18 2.27 10.48
CA TYR A 127 -24.96 3.25 9.42
C TYR A 127 -25.86 2.92 8.23
N PRO A 128 -26.76 3.82 7.81
CA PRO A 128 -27.62 3.61 6.66
C PRO A 128 -26.81 3.74 5.36
N LEU A 129 -26.93 2.76 4.45
CA LEU A 129 -26.31 2.82 3.12
C LEU A 129 -27.25 3.51 2.11
N SER A 130 -28.47 2.97 1.98
CA SER A 130 -29.56 3.52 1.19
C SER A 130 -30.88 2.81 1.58
N ARG A 131 -32.02 3.33 1.10
CA ARG A 131 -33.33 2.70 1.34
C ARG A 131 -33.36 1.23 0.85
N LYS A 132 -32.80 0.94 -0.34
CA LYS A 132 -32.77 -0.39 -0.93
C LYS A 132 -31.75 -1.32 -0.26
N LEU A 133 -30.58 -0.81 0.16
CA LEU A 133 -29.48 -1.60 0.71
C LEU A 133 -29.59 -1.80 2.23
N GLY A 134 -30.47 -1.05 2.90
CA GLY A 134 -30.59 -1.08 4.35
C GLY A 134 -29.37 -0.46 5.07
N SER A 135 -29.05 -0.96 6.24
CA SER A 135 -28.03 -0.41 7.12
C SER A 135 -26.97 -1.45 7.53
N VAL A 136 -25.78 -0.95 7.89
CA VAL A 136 -24.66 -1.75 8.40
C VAL A 136 -24.51 -1.53 9.90
N ARG A 137 -24.53 -2.61 10.68
CA ARG A 137 -24.29 -2.55 12.12
C ARG A 137 -22.80 -2.34 12.41
N ILE A 138 -22.48 -1.26 13.12
CA ILE A 138 -21.14 -0.98 13.62
C ILE A 138 -20.99 -1.59 15.02
N ARG A 139 -20.03 -2.48 15.20
CA ARG A 139 -19.78 -3.13 16.50
C ARG A 139 -19.13 -2.14 17.45
N ARG A 140 -19.30 -2.34 18.78
CA ARG A 140 -18.71 -1.45 19.80
C ARG A 140 -17.19 -1.24 19.64
N ARG A 141 -16.45 -2.29 19.28
CA ARG A 141 -15.00 -2.24 19.03
C ARG A 141 -14.60 -1.44 17.78
N ASP A 142 -15.53 -1.29 16.83
CA ASP A 142 -15.31 -0.64 15.53
C ASP A 142 -16.00 0.74 15.50
N ARG A 143 -16.27 1.35 16.68
CA ARG A 143 -16.92 2.67 16.79
C ARG A 143 -16.24 3.70 15.90
N LEU A 144 -17.02 4.70 15.47
CA LEU A 144 -16.50 5.80 14.66
C LEU A 144 -15.43 6.56 15.45
N ARG A 145 -14.33 6.84 14.75
CA ARG A 145 -13.18 7.60 15.30
C ARG A 145 -13.34 9.10 15.09
N HIS A 146 -14.21 9.47 14.16
CA HIS A 146 -14.47 10.86 13.78
C HIS A 146 -15.98 11.12 13.80
N PRO A 147 -16.41 12.37 14.00
CA PRO A 147 -17.82 12.76 13.95
C PRO A 147 -18.44 12.38 12.61
N ILE A 148 -19.70 11.90 12.63
CA ILE A 148 -20.40 11.47 11.42
C ILE A 148 -20.66 12.63 10.48
N GLU A 149 -20.73 13.83 10.99
CA GLU A 149 -20.93 15.09 10.25
C GLU A 149 -19.78 15.38 9.28
N SER A 150 -18.57 14.95 9.66
CA SER A 150 -17.35 15.09 8.84
C SER A 150 -17.23 14.02 7.74
N LEU A 151 -18.21 13.11 7.63
CA LEU A 151 -18.20 12.08 6.60
C LEU A 151 -18.35 12.68 5.21
N SER A 152 -17.39 12.41 4.33
CA SER A 152 -17.40 12.90 2.93
C SER A 152 -17.88 11.83 1.94
N SER A 153 -17.65 10.57 2.23
CA SER A 153 -18.10 9.48 1.35
C SER A 153 -18.02 8.12 2.03
N TRP A 154 -18.63 7.11 1.42
CA TRP A 154 -18.48 5.73 1.87
C TRP A 154 -18.26 4.77 0.70
N THR A 155 -17.62 3.65 0.99
CA THR A 155 -17.40 2.57 0.03
C THR A 155 -17.77 1.24 0.70
N VAL A 156 -18.59 0.43 0.02
CA VAL A 156 -18.71 -0.99 0.38
C VAL A 156 -17.68 -1.77 -0.42
N LYS A 157 -16.89 -2.56 0.27
CA LYS A 157 -15.83 -3.39 -0.30
C LYS A 157 -16.00 -4.84 0.17
N ARG A 158 -15.94 -5.78 -0.77
CA ARG A 158 -15.75 -7.19 -0.45
C ARG A 158 -14.34 -7.59 -0.83
N GLU A 159 -13.61 -8.14 0.11
CA GLU A 159 -12.24 -8.58 -0.09
C GLU A 159 -12.08 -10.00 0.48
N ASN A 160 -11.74 -10.96 -0.39
CA ASN A 160 -11.59 -12.37 -0.01
C ASN A 160 -12.79 -12.93 0.78
N GLY A 161 -14.01 -12.55 0.40
CA GLY A 161 -15.25 -12.96 1.03
C GLY A 161 -15.64 -12.19 2.30
N THR A 162 -14.82 -11.26 2.77
CA THR A 162 -15.14 -10.39 3.92
C THR A 162 -15.63 -9.04 3.42
N TYR A 163 -16.75 -8.57 3.99
CA TYR A 163 -17.31 -7.25 3.66
C TYR A 163 -16.79 -6.18 4.60
N TYR A 164 -16.53 -5.01 4.04
CA TYR A 164 -16.06 -3.83 4.75
C TYR A 164 -16.87 -2.61 4.32
N LEU A 165 -17.24 -1.81 5.29
CA LEU A 165 -17.66 -0.43 5.10
C LEU A 165 -16.44 0.45 5.33
N VAL A 166 -16.05 1.19 4.31
CA VAL A 166 -14.97 2.18 4.39
C VAL A 166 -15.61 3.55 4.38
N LEU A 167 -15.47 4.26 5.49
CA LEU A 167 -15.96 5.62 5.68
C LEU A 167 -14.80 6.58 5.51
N LEU A 168 -14.97 7.62 4.70
CA LEU A 168 -13.96 8.65 4.45
C LEU A 168 -14.42 9.94 5.10
N PHE A 169 -13.64 10.43 6.06
CA PHE A 169 -13.93 11.63 6.82
C PHE A 169 -13.03 12.78 6.38
N ASP A 170 -13.59 13.98 6.34
CA ASP A 170 -12.83 15.21 6.26
C ASP A 170 -12.45 15.64 7.68
N VAL A 171 -11.18 15.61 8.00
CA VAL A 171 -10.66 15.86 9.34
C VAL A 171 -9.66 17.00 9.30
N ASP A 172 -9.83 17.95 10.19
CA ASP A 172 -8.84 18.99 10.41
C ASP A 172 -7.75 18.44 11.34
N VAL A 173 -6.60 18.14 10.76
CA VAL A 173 -5.46 17.61 11.50
C VAL A 173 -4.60 18.77 11.96
N GLN A 174 -4.48 18.92 13.28
CA GLN A 174 -3.64 19.93 13.88
C GLN A 174 -2.19 19.44 13.99
N PRO A 175 -1.21 20.29 13.71
CA PRO A 175 0.18 19.98 14.04
C PRO A 175 0.31 19.64 15.52
N LYS A 176 1.16 18.69 15.83
CA LYS A 176 1.49 18.35 17.22
C LYS A 176 2.47 19.35 17.80
N PRO A 177 2.50 19.52 19.13
CA PRO A 177 3.54 20.29 19.79
C PRO A 177 4.94 19.85 19.31
N PRO A 178 5.92 20.76 19.23
CA PRO A 178 7.29 20.41 18.87
C PRO A 178 7.82 19.27 19.75
N ALA A 179 8.54 18.34 19.15
CA ALA A 179 9.26 17.28 19.85
C ALA A 179 10.76 17.59 19.80
N ASN A 180 11.52 17.16 20.80
CA ASN A 180 12.96 17.43 20.86
C ASN A 180 13.81 16.38 20.11
N GLY A 181 13.24 15.23 19.79
CA GLY A 181 13.96 14.11 19.18
C GLY A 181 14.42 14.41 17.75
N ARG A 182 15.65 13.94 17.45
CA ARG A 182 16.23 13.93 16.11
C ARG A 182 16.77 12.53 15.83
N VAL A 183 16.22 11.84 14.85
CA VAL A 183 16.58 10.45 14.61
C VAL A 183 16.94 10.19 13.15
N GLY A 184 18.05 9.45 12.95
CA GLY A 184 18.40 8.83 11.68
C GLY A 184 17.96 7.37 11.67
N ILE A 185 17.53 6.89 10.53
CA ILE A 185 16.99 5.54 10.32
C ILE A 185 17.78 4.86 9.21
N ASP A 186 18.44 3.75 9.56
CA ASP A 186 18.99 2.79 8.60
C ASP A 186 18.01 1.63 8.41
N LEU A 187 17.62 1.33 7.14
CA LEU A 187 16.66 0.28 6.78
C LEU A 187 17.38 -1.01 6.43
N GLY A 188 17.29 -2.01 7.30
CA GLY A 188 18.02 -3.26 7.20
C GLY A 188 17.18 -4.49 6.80
N VAL A 189 17.86 -5.53 6.29
CA VAL A 189 17.22 -6.82 5.99
C VAL A 189 17.23 -7.75 7.21
N LYS A 190 18.25 -7.68 8.07
CA LYS A 190 18.37 -8.44 9.30
C LYS A 190 17.48 -7.85 10.37
N ASP A 191 17.78 -6.63 10.78
CA ASP A 191 16.93 -5.81 11.60
C ASP A 191 16.01 -5.01 10.67
N PHE A 192 14.74 -4.81 11.03
CA PHE A 192 13.79 -4.11 10.16
C PHE A 192 14.23 -2.67 9.92
N LEU A 193 14.71 -2.02 11.00
CA LEU A 193 15.42 -0.75 10.96
C LEU A 193 16.30 -0.58 12.21
N THR A 194 17.32 0.26 12.09
CA THR A 194 18.19 0.68 13.19
C THR A 194 18.10 2.20 13.34
N LEU A 195 17.95 2.68 14.57
CA LEU A 195 17.88 4.09 14.88
C LEU A 195 19.25 4.62 15.29
N SER A 196 19.50 5.91 15.07
CA SER A 196 20.71 6.61 15.55
C SER A 196 20.82 6.67 17.07
N THR A 197 19.77 6.31 17.80
CA THR A 197 19.79 6.11 19.25
C THR A 197 20.40 4.78 19.69
N GLY A 198 20.75 3.90 18.76
CA GLY A 198 21.22 2.54 19.03
C GLY A 198 20.10 1.50 19.10
N GLU A 199 18.83 1.89 19.11
CA GLU A 199 17.69 0.95 19.11
C GLU A 199 17.60 0.20 17.79
N LYS A 200 17.53 -1.14 17.85
CA LYS A 200 17.29 -2.02 16.71
C LYS A 200 15.88 -2.59 16.75
N ILE A 201 15.08 -2.28 15.75
CA ILE A 201 13.70 -2.75 15.65
C ILE A 201 13.67 -3.97 14.73
N ASN A 202 13.28 -5.09 15.32
CA ASN A 202 13.22 -6.36 14.62
C ASN A 202 11.91 -6.55 13.87
N TYR A 203 11.96 -7.40 12.84
CA TYR A 203 10.77 -7.86 12.16
C TYR A 203 9.95 -8.75 13.10
N PRO A 204 8.68 -8.43 13.41
CA PRO A 204 7.92 -9.12 14.44
C PRO A 204 7.77 -10.63 14.17
N ASP A 205 7.95 -11.46 15.19
CA ASP A 205 7.83 -12.92 15.07
C ASP A 205 6.48 -13.38 14.56
N ARG A 206 5.43 -12.67 14.94
CA ARG A 206 4.09 -12.96 14.42
C ARG A 206 3.99 -12.78 12.90
N LEU A 207 4.71 -11.79 12.31
CA LEU A 207 4.80 -11.65 10.86
C LEU A 207 5.52 -12.84 10.23
N ARG A 208 6.62 -13.31 10.85
CA ARG A 208 7.35 -14.52 10.40
C ARG A 208 6.43 -15.74 10.36
N ARG A 209 5.69 -15.98 11.45
CA ARG A 209 4.70 -17.10 11.52
C ARG A 209 3.60 -16.98 10.46
N LEU A 210 3.10 -15.78 10.19
CA LEU A 210 2.09 -15.54 9.15
C LEU A 210 2.64 -15.80 7.75
N GLU A 211 3.91 -15.47 7.50
CA GLU A 211 4.58 -15.79 6.23
C GLU A 211 4.79 -17.28 6.04
N GLU A 212 5.20 -17.99 7.07
CA GLU A 212 5.35 -19.45 7.04
C GLU A 212 4.03 -20.13 6.75
N ASN A 213 2.96 -19.70 7.43
CA ASN A 213 1.61 -20.19 7.16
C ASN A 213 1.19 -19.92 5.70
N LEU A 214 1.45 -18.71 5.18
CA LEU A 214 1.16 -18.37 3.78
C LEU A 214 1.93 -19.28 2.82
N LYS A 215 3.22 -19.51 3.04
CA LYS A 215 4.03 -20.43 2.23
C LYS A 215 3.47 -21.85 2.25
N TRP A 216 3.04 -22.32 3.41
CA TRP A 216 2.44 -23.65 3.55
C TRP A 216 1.13 -23.78 2.77
N GLU A 217 0.23 -22.79 2.89
CA GLU A 217 -1.02 -22.76 2.14
C GLU A 217 -0.81 -22.64 0.62
N GLN A 218 0.22 -21.91 0.19
CA GLN A 218 0.62 -21.84 -1.22
C GLN A 218 1.14 -23.19 -1.76
N ARG A 219 1.94 -23.93 -0.96
CA ARG A 219 2.39 -25.28 -1.32
C ARG A 219 1.22 -26.25 -1.46
N LYS A 220 0.22 -26.18 -0.57
CA LYS A 220 -1.02 -26.96 -0.72
C LYS A 220 -1.76 -26.60 -2.01
N LEU A 221 -1.86 -25.31 -2.34
CA LEU A 221 -2.52 -24.86 -3.55
C LEU A 221 -1.81 -25.39 -4.80
N SER A 222 -0.47 -25.36 -4.84
CA SER A 222 0.30 -25.83 -6.00
C SER A 222 0.13 -27.33 -6.30
N ARG A 223 -0.24 -28.13 -5.28
CA ARG A 223 -0.50 -29.57 -5.42
C ARG A 223 -1.93 -29.90 -5.85
N ARG A 224 -2.82 -28.90 -5.93
CA ARG A 224 -4.23 -29.12 -6.34
C ARG A 224 -4.37 -29.02 -7.86
N ARG A 225 -5.23 -29.86 -8.42
CA ARG A 225 -5.60 -29.77 -9.84
C ARG A 225 -6.25 -28.41 -10.10
N LYS A 226 -5.71 -27.64 -11.03
CA LYS A 226 -6.26 -26.33 -11.43
C LYS A 226 -7.75 -26.48 -11.79
N ASP A 227 -8.51 -25.45 -11.48
CA ASP A 227 -9.95 -25.31 -11.76
C ASP A 227 -10.88 -26.32 -11.06
N SER A 228 -10.33 -27.22 -10.23
CA SER A 228 -11.14 -28.10 -9.37
C SER A 228 -11.81 -27.31 -8.24
N SER A 229 -12.90 -27.86 -7.66
CA SER A 229 -13.54 -27.28 -6.47
C SER A 229 -12.56 -27.13 -5.31
N ASN A 230 -11.70 -28.14 -5.09
CA ASN A 230 -10.68 -28.11 -4.06
C ASN A 230 -9.60 -27.05 -4.30
N TYR A 231 -9.21 -26.80 -5.56
CA TYR A 231 -8.32 -25.70 -5.93
C TYR A 231 -8.95 -24.35 -5.60
N ARG A 232 -10.23 -24.13 -5.95
CA ARG A 232 -10.95 -22.88 -5.65
C ARG A 232 -11.07 -22.62 -4.13
N LYS A 233 -11.39 -23.68 -3.36
CA LYS A 233 -11.43 -23.60 -1.89
C LYS A 233 -10.06 -23.22 -1.32
N GLN A 234 -9.00 -23.91 -1.76
CA GLN A 234 -7.63 -23.63 -1.29
C GLN A 234 -7.14 -22.25 -1.73
N LYS A 235 -7.48 -21.78 -2.93
CA LYS A 235 -7.19 -20.41 -3.40
C LYS A 235 -7.80 -19.35 -2.47
N ALA A 236 -9.01 -19.56 -1.98
CA ALA A 236 -9.64 -18.68 -1.01
C ALA A 236 -8.91 -18.68 0.35
N VAL A 237 -8.40 -19.83 0.81
CA VAL A 237 -7.58 -19.94 2.04
C VAL A 237 -6.27 -19.15 1.88
N VAL A 238 -5.57 -19.32 0.76
CA VAL A 238 -4.34 -18.57 0.45
C VAL A 238 -4.62 -17.06 0.43
N ALA A 239 -5.71 -16.64 -0.20
CA ALA A 239 -6.09 -15.23 -0.25
C ALA A 239 -6.36 -14.64 1.16
N LYS A 240 -7.02 -15.40 2.05
CA LYS A 240 -7.24 -15.00 3.46
C LYS A 240 -5.93 -14.94 4.24
N ALA A 241 -5.02 -15.91 4.07
CA ALA A 241 -3.72 -15.91 4.71
C ALA A 241 -2.88 -14.69 4.27
N TYR A 242 -2.88 -14.38 2.99
CA TYR A 242 -2.22 -13.21 2.44
C TYR A 242 -2.80 -11.89 2.99
N ALA A 243 -4.12 -11.78 3.06
CA ALA A 243 -4.78 -10.60 3.63
C ALA A 243 -4.43 -10.41 5.11
N LYS A 244 -4.38 -11.51 5.89
CA LYS A 244 -4.00 -11.47 7.32
C LYS A 244 -2.57 -10.98 7.51
N LEU A 245 -1.63 -11.49 6.71
CA LEU A 245 -0.24 -11.05 6.71
C LEU A 245 -0.13 -9.55 6.38
N ARG A 246 -0.79 -9.11 5.30
CA ARG A 246 -0.80 -7.71 4.88
C ARG A 246 -1.35 -6.79 5.97
N HIS A 247 -2.50 -7.10 6.54
CA HIS A 247 -3.11 -6.27 7.58
C HIS A 247 -2.24 -6.16 8.83
N TYR A 248 -1.60 -7.26 9.24
CA TYR A 248 -0.71 -7.20 10.39
C TYR A 248 0.55 -6.38 10.12
N ARG A 249 1.12 -6.46 8.90
CA ARG A 249 2.25 -5.62 8.50
C ARG A 249 1.86 -4.14 8.44
N GLU A 250 0.72 -3.83 7.85
CA GLU A 250 0.17 -2.47 7.82
C GLU A 250 0.00 -1.89 9.23
N ASP A 251 -0.57 -2.67 10.17
CA ASP A 251 -0.76 -2.27 11.56
C ASP A 251 0.58 -2.01 12.26
N PHE A 252 1.52 -2.94 12.16
CA PHE A 252 2.88 -2.78 12.70
C PHE A 252 3.56 -1.50 12.19
N GLN A 253 3.52 -1.26 10.88
CA GLN A 253 4.11 -0.05 10.30
C GLN A 253 3.36 1.23 10.69
N HIS A 254 2.04 1.15 10.89
CA HIS A 254 1.27 2.30 11.39
C HIS A 254 1.64 2.65 12.83
N GLN A 255 1.79 1.65 13.71
CA GLN A 255 2.20 1.85 15.10
C GLN A 255 3.63 2.40 15.16
N LEU A 256 4.57 1.79 14.43
CA LEU A 256 5.96 2.22 14.38
C LEU A 256 6.10 3.65 13.84
N SER A 257 5.48 3.96 12.71
CA SER A 257 5.54 5.32 12.15
C SER A 257 4.84 6.35 13.04
N HIS A 258 3.84 5.93 13.83
CA HIS A 258 3.21 6.81 14.81
C HIS A 258 4.18 7.14 15.95
N ARG A 259 4.80 6.11 16.54
CA ARG A 259 5.82 6.29 17.60
C ARG A 259 6.94 7.22 17.16
N LEU A 260 7.53 6.99 15.98
CA LEU A 260 8.63 7.82 15.45
C LEU A 260 8.21 9.28 15.28
N ILE A 261 6.99 9.55 14.84
CA ILE A 261 6.41 10.90 14.70
C ILE A 261 6.13 11.55 16.05
N GLU A 262 5.72 10.78 17.07
CA GLU A 262 5.50 11.31 18.42
C GLU A 262 6.79 11.76 19.08
N GLU A 263 7.82 10.92 18.99
CA GLU A 263 9.09 11.11 19.71
C GLU A 263 10.02 12.12 19.04
N ASN A 264 9.90 12.36 17.73
CA ASN A 264 10.90 13.09 16.98
C ASN A 264 10.32 14.26 16.18
N GLN A 265 10.97 15.43 16.30
CA GLN A 265 10.74 16.59 15.44
C GLN A 265 11.38 16.41 14.07
N PHE A 266 12.55 15.77 14.05
CA PHE A 266 13.35 15.54 12.87
C PHE A 266 13.61 14.06 12.66
N ILE A 267 13.28 13.56 11.47
CA ILE A 267 13.45 12.17 11.07
C ILE A 267 14.21 12.15 9.75
N SER A 268 15.24 11.35 9.66
CA SER A 268 16.01 11.17 8.43
C SER A 268 16.17 9.69 8.08
N MET A 269 16.25 9.41 6.81
CA MET A 269 16.44 8.05 6.28
C MET A 269 17.09 8.08 4.91
N GLU A 270 17.62 6.94 4.47
CA GLU A 270 18.19 6.80 3.14
C GLU A 270 17.08 6.68 2.06
N THR A 271 17.32 7.27 0.89
CA THR A 271 16.46 7.10 -0.29
C THR A 271 16.68 5.72 -0.88
N LEU A 272 15.70 4.81 -0.74
CA LEU A 272 15.78 3.47 -1.27
C LEU A 272 15.06 3.31 -2.61
N ALA A 273 15.82 2.94 -3.64
CA ALA A 273 15.28 2.56 -4.95
C ALA A 273 14.81 1.09 -4.95
N VAL A 274 13.81 0.74 -4.11
CA VAL A 274 13.32 -0.64 -3.90
C VAL A 274 13.04 -1.36 -5.22
N ARG A 275 12.47 -0.67 -6.21
CA ARG A 275 12.20 -1.22 -7.54
C ARG A 275 13.48 -1.66 -8.27
N ASN A 276 14.56 -0.89 -8.16
CA ASN A 276 15.84 -1.22 -8.78
C ASN A 276 16.53 -2.36 -8.02
N MET A 277 16.46 -2.33 -6.67
CA MET A 277 17.02 -3.38 -5.82
C MET A 277 16.38 -4.74 -6.10
N THR A 278 15.07 -4.78 -6.39
CA THR A 278 14.31 -6.02 -6.62
C THR A 278 14.25 -6.48 -8.08
N ARG A 279 14.95 -5.82 -9.00
CA ARG A 279 15.05 -6.26 -10.40
C ARG A 279 15.65 -7.66 -10.49
N LYS A 280 15.23 -8.43 -11.51
CA LYS A 280 15.86 -9.71 -11.86
C LYS A 280 17.33 -9.50 -12.23
N ALA A 281 18.16 -10.53 -12.02
CA ALA A 281 19.51 -10.53 -12.53
C ALA A 281 19.50 -10.42 -14.07
N LYS A 282 20.48 -9.72 -14.64
CA LYS A 282 20.63 -9.67 -16.10
C LYS A 282 20.94 -11.08 -16.61
N LYS A 283 20.42 -11.40 -17.78
CA LYS A 283 20.81 -12.63 -18.49
C LYS A 283 22.32 -12.57 -18.75
N ARG A 284 22.99 -13.67 -18.53
CA ARG A 284 24.39 -13.89 -18.94
C ARG A 284 24.40 -15.02 -19.92
N LEU A 285 25.05 -14.83 -21.04
CA LEU A 285 25.25 -15.83 -22.07
C LEU A 285 26.74 -16.12 -22.17
N ASP A 286 27.11 -17.33 -22.52
CA ASP A 286 28.48 -17.71 -22.87
C ASP A 286 28.85 -17.27 -24.28
N ALA A 287 30.05 -17.63 -24.75
CA ALA A 287 30.52 -17.31 -26.08
C ALA A 287 29.66 -17.95 -27.22
N ASN A 288 28.92 -19.00 -26.92
CA ASN A 288 28.04 -19.72 -27.84
C ASN A 288 26.59 -19.25 -27.77
N GLY A 289 26.28 -18.24 -26.93
CA GLY A 289 24.92 -17.72 -26.73
C GLY A 289 24.08 -18.52 -25.75
N GLU A 290 24.62 -19.53 -25.05
CA GLU A 290 23.90 -20.34 -24.10
C GLU A 290 23.79 -19.66 -22.72
N PRO A 291 22.67 -19.89 -21.99
CA PRO A 291 22.42 -19.26 -20.70
C PRO A 291 23.41 -19.73 -19.62
N MET A 292 24.16 -18.77 -19.06
CA MET A 292 25.03 -19.01 -17.90
C MET A 292 24.36 -18.74 -16.55
N CYS A 293 24.89 -19.34 -15.49
CA CYS A 293 24.49 -19.05 -14.12
C CYS A 293 24.75 -17.57 -13.77
N ASN A 294 23.71 -16.83 -13.46
CA ASN A 294 23.77 -15.38 -13.20
C ASN A 294 23.44 -14.97 -11.75
N GLY A 295 23.47 -15.92 -10.82
CA GLY A 295 23.16 -15.67 -9.40
C GLY A 295 21.68 -15.33 -9.10
N GLN A 296 20.77 -15.59 -10.05
CA GLN A 296 19.33 -15.29 -9.90
C GLN A 296 18.69 -15.91 -8.66
N SER A 297 19.15 -17.10 -8.22
CA SER A 297 18.62 -17.77 -7.02
C SER A 297 18.93 -16.98 -5.75
N ARG A 298 20.19 -16.53 -5.58
CA ARG A 298 20.60 -15.66 -4.45
C ARG A 298 19.84 -14.32 -4.50
N LYS A 299 19.76 -13.71 -5.68
CA LYS A 299 19.05 -12.44 -5.87
C LYS A 299 17.56 -12.57 -5.58
N ARG A 300 16.94 -13.70 -5.93
CA ARG A 300 15.52 -13.98 -5.61
C ARG A 300 15.28 -14.08 -4.10
N ALA A 301 16.20 -14.63 -3.33
CA ALA A 301 16.11 -14.67 -1.87
C ALA A 301 16.20 -13.27 -1.27
N MET A 302 17.17 -12.45 -1.71
CA MET A 302 17.33 -11.05 -1.30
C MET A 302 16.07 -10.23 -1.66
N ASN A 303 15.58 -10.33 -2.90
CA ASN A 303 14.39 -9.62 -3.35
C ASN A 303 13.17 -9.95 -2.49
N ARG A 304 12.99 -11.23 -2.10
CA ARG A 304 11.92 -11.62 -1.17
C ARG A 304 12.05 -10.94 0.18
N SER A 305 13.25 -10.85 0.74
CA SER A 305 13.50 -10.19 2.02
C SER A 305 13.19 -8.69 1.94
N ILE A 306 13.62 -8.01 0.89
CA ILE A 306 13.34 -6.58 0.65
C ILE A 306 11.82 -6.35 0.53
N LEU A 307 11.13 -7.12 -0.31
CA LEU A 307 9.68 -7.00 -0.52
C LEU A 307 8.87 -7.38 0.72
N ARG A 308 9.38 -8.31 1.53
CA ARG A 308 8.79 -8.70 2.81
C ARG A 308 8.69 -7.52 3.77
N ASN A 309 9.75 -6.73 3.88
CA ASN A 309 9.82 -5.62 4.81
C ASN A 309 8.85 -4.48 4.43
N GLY A 310 8.61 -4.26 3.12
CA GLY A 310 7.67 -3.22 2.67
C GLY A 310 8.12 -1.82 3.06
N TRP A 311 9.41 -1.52 2.91
CA TRP A 311 9.98 -0.21 3.29
C TRP A 311 9.31 0.97 2.62
N SER A 312 8.91 0.85 1.35
CA SER A 312 8.18 1.92 0.66
C SER A 312 6.88 2.29 1.39
N ASP A 313 6.14 1.28 1.91
CA ASP A 313 4.92 1.52 2.68
C ASP A 313 5.20 2.25 4.01
N LEU A 314 6.36 2.00 4.64
CA LEU A 314 6.78 2.71 5.85
C LEU A 314 7.16 4.16 5.53
N VAL A 315 7.95 4.38 4.47
CA VAL A 315 8.33 5.71 4.00
C VAL A 315 7.09 6.55 3.69
N ASP A 316 6.12 5.99 2.96
CA ASP A 316 4.86 6.68 2.67
C ASP A 316 4.11 7.06 3.95
N LYS A 317 4.07 6.15 4.95
CA LYS A 317 3.44 6.42 6.25
C LYS A 317 4.14 7.51 7.04
N LEU A 318 5.47 7.52 7.04
CA LEU A 318 6.25 8.58 7.68
C LEU A 318 6.04 9.92 6.95
N SER A 319 6.08 9.93 5.63
CA SER A 319 5.94 11.13 4.80
C SER A 319 4.62 11.86 5.06
N TYR A 320 3.48 11.18 4.92
CA TYR A 320 2.21 11.86 5.14
C TYR A 320 1.98 12.24 6.61
N LYS A 321 2.45 11.40 7.58
CA LYS A 321 2.31 11.73 9.00
C LYS A 321 3.21 12.89 9.40
N ALA A 322 4.44 12.97 8.91
CA ALA A 322 5.32 14.09 9.12
C ALA A 322 4.65 15.38 8.66
N GLN A 323 4.11 15.39 7.44
CA GLN A 323 3.35 16.52 6.91
C GLN A 323 2.11 16.88 7.76
N TRP A 324 1.38 15.86 8.26
CA TRP A 324 0.17 16.08 9.05
C TRP A 324 0.45 16.68 10.41
N TYR A 325 1.52 16.23 11.06
CA TYR A 325 1.83 16.55 12.44
C TYR A 325 2.95 17.60 12.61
N GLY A 326 3.37 18.25 11.53
CA GLY A 326 4.39 19.30 11.58
C GLY A 326 5.78 18.77 11.95
N ARG A 327 6.16 17.61 11.39
CA ARG A 327 7.49 17.01 11.54
C ARG A 327 8.29 17.16 10.26
N THR A 328 9.60 17.20 10.40
CA THR A 328 10.52 17.25 9.26
C THR A 328 11.00 15.83 8.93
N LEU A 329 10.75 15.38 7.70
CA LEU A 329 11.30 14.13 7.16
C LEU A 329 12.25 14.44 6.01
N VAL A 330 13.50 14.00 6.12
CA VAL A 330 14.53 14.17 5.09
C VAL A 330 15.01 12.83 4.58
N GLN A 331 15.13 12.71 3.27
CA GLN A 331 15.70 11.53 2.63
C GLN A 331 17.08 11.88 2.07
N VAL A 332 18.11 11.24 2.62
CA VAL A 332 19.49 11.37 2.19
C VAL A 332 19.70 10.58 0.89
N ASP A 333 20.61 11.06 0.02
CA ASP A 333 20.91 10.38 -1.24
C ASP A 333 21.39 8.94 -1.01
N ARG A 334 20.92 8.02 -1.83
CA ARG A 334 21.24 6.59 -1.77
C ARG A 334 22.72 6.25 -1.99
N PHE A 335 23.51 7.15 -2.54
CA PHE A 335 24.94 6.96 -2.76
C PHE A 335 25.79 7.53 -1.61
N TYR A 336 25.17 8.18 -0.65
CA TYR A 336 25.86 8.62 0.55
C TYR A 336 26.42 7.40 1.30
N PRO A 337 27.73 7.35 1.56
CA PRO A 337 28.39 6.14 2.08
C PRO A 337 28.21 5.96 3.57
N SER A 338 26.96 6.07 4.07
CA SER A 338 26.58 6.11 5.49
C SER A 338 27.23 5.00 6.32
N SER A 339 27.26 3.76 5.81
CA SER A 339 27.81 2.61 6.55
C SER A 339 29.34 2.50 6.51
N ARG A 340 30.02 3.29 5.66
CA ARG A 340 31.46 3.26 5.47
C ARG A 340 32.20 4.48 6.03
N LEU A 341 31.49 5.52 6.42
CA LEU A 341 32.06 6.68 7.07
C LEU A 341 32.10 6.44 8.58
N CYS A 342 33.24 6.67 9.19
CA CYS A 342 33.32 6.76 10.63
C CYS A 342 32.55 7.99 11.11
N HIS A 343 31.56 7.80 11.94
CA HIS A 343 30.75 8.91 12.48
C HIS A 343 31.60 9.89 13.29
N ASP A 344 32.63 9.41 14.00
CA ASP A 344 33.42 10.24 14.90
C ASP A 344 34.47 11.11 14.19
N CYS A 345 35.13 10.57 13.16
CA CYS A 345 36.24 11.29 12.53
C CYS A 345 36.07 11.50 11.00
N GLY A 346 34.98 11.06 10.39
CA GLY A 346 34.70 11.20 8.96
C GLY A 346 35.59 10.33 8.04
N HIS A 347 36.47 9.50 8.59
CA HIS A 347 37.31 8.60 7.78
C HIS A 347 36.45 7.60 7.02
N LYS A 348 36.73 7.40 5.71
CA LYS A 348 36.03 6.44 4.85
C LYS A 348 36.74 5.11 4.81
N TYR A 349 36.20 4.11 5.45
CA TYR A 349 36.73 2.74 5.43
C TYR A 349 36.34 2.00 4.15
N ALA A 350 37.30 1.85 3.23
CA ALA A 350 37.07 1.24 1.93
C ALA A 350 36.91 -0.29 2.00
N GLY A 351 37.56 -0.94 2.97
CA GLY A 351 37.64 -2.40 3.13
C GLY A 351 36.39 -3.07 3.73
N LEU A 352 35.42 -2.31 4.23
CA LEU A 352 34.26 -2.86 4.95
C LEU A 352 33.44 -3.83 4.11
N ARG A 353 33.38 -5.10 4.53
CA ARG A 353 32.60 -6.16 3.87
C ARG A 353 31.15 -6.14 4.34
N LEU A 354 30.26 -6.61 3.49
CA LEU A 354 28.81 -6.68 3.81
C LEU A 354 28.49 -7.61 4.98
N SER A 355 29.36 -8.58 5.28
CA SER A 355 29.21 -9.52 6.41
C SER A 355 29.63 -8.92 7.75
N GLU A 356 30.49 -7.89 7.74
CA GLU A 356 31.00 -7.26 8.94
C GLU A 356 29.94 -6.36 9.55
N ARG A 357 29.62 -6.62 10.82
CA ARG A 357 28.61 -5.88 11.58
C ARG A 357 29.23 -4.89 12.56
N GLU A 358 30.41 -5.20 13.03
CA GLU A 358 31.23 -4.36 13.89
C GLU A 358 32.56 -4.12 13.18
N TRP A 359 33.11 -2.94 13.32
CA TRP A 359 34.37 -2.56 12.72
C TRP A 359 35.08 -1.48 13.54
N VAL A 360 36.38 -1.48 13.54
CA VAL A 360 37.22 -0.47 14.20
C VAL A 360 37.71 0.50 13.16
N CYS A 361 37.56 1.80 13.42
CA CYS A 361 38.08 2.84 12.55
C CYS A 361 39.62 2.85 12.55
N GLU A 362 40.23 2.68 11.37
CA GLU A 362 41.68 2.68 11.21
C GLU A 362 42.34 4.03 11.58
N ARG A 363 41.58 5.14 11.54
CA ARG A 363 42.09 6.48 11.82
C ARG A 363 41.97 6.89 13.30
N CYS A 364 40.81 6.65 13.93
CA CYS A 364 40.56 7.11 15.29
C CYS A 364 40.40 5.98 16.32
N GLY A 365 40.45 4.72 15.89
CA GLY A 365 40.36 3.57 16.81
C GLY A 365 38.96 3.27 17.35
N THR A 366 37.94 4.06 17.00
CA THR A 366 36.58 3.85 17.52
C THR A 366 35.96 2.56 16.98
N LEU A 367 35.37 1.76 17.87
CA LEU A 367 34.57 0.58 17.52
C LEU A 367 33.15 1.02 17.16
N HIS A 368 32.68 0.61 15.99
CA HIS A 368 31.36 0.92 15.48
C HIS A 368 30.50 -0.33 15.30
N ASP A 369 29.24 -0.27 15.77
CA ASP A 369 28.18 -1.07 15.15
C ASP A 369 27.83 -0.43 13.81
N ARG A 370 27.94 -1.20 12.75
CA ARG A 370 27.80 -0.70 11.37
C ARG A 370 26.45 -0.03 11.10
N ASP A 371 25.37 -0.66 11.58
CA ASP A 371 24.01 -0.22 11.28
C ASP A 371 23.67 1.05 12.13
N VAL A 372 24.16 1.12 13.38
CA VAL A 372 24.06 2.31 14.24
C VAL A 372 24.89 3.46 13.67
N ASN A 373 26.14 3.19 13.27
CA ASN A 373 27.01 4.18 12.63
C ASN A 373 26.35 4.75 11.35
N ALA A 374 25.72 3.89 10.53
CA ALA A 374 25.01 4.35 9.35
C ALA A 374 23.83 5.26 9.70
N ALA A 375 23.03 4.90 10.71
CA ALA A 375 21.92 5.73 11.16
C ALA A 375 22.36 7.10 11.72
N LEU A 376 23.50 7.17 12.44
CA LEU A 376 24.10 8.41 12.91
C LEU A 376 24.52 9.29 11.73
N ASN A 377 25.25 8.73 10.76
CA ASN A 377 25.70 9.44 9.57
C ASN A 377 24.53 9.95 8.72
N ILE A 378 23.44 9.16 8.57
CA ILE A 378 22.22 9.58 7.88
C ILE A 378 21.56 10.76 8.60
N ARG A 379 21.53 10.76 9.92
CA ARG A 379 20.99 11.88 10.72
C ARG A 379 21.78 13.16 10.46
N ASP A 380 23.08 13.09 10.57
CA ASP A 380 23.95 14.27 10.54
C ASP A 380 24.08 14.83 9.11
N GLU A 381 24.12 13.99 8.09
CA GLU A 381 24.06 14.43 6.69
C GLU A 381 22.73 15.12 6.37
N ALA A 382 21.61 14.59 6.85
CA ALA A 382 20.32 15.22 6.65
C ALA A 382 20.19 16.58 7.37
N LEU A 383 20.79 16.73 8.55
CA LEU A 383 20.87 18.01 9.24
C LEU A 383 21.73 19.01 8.47
N ARG A 384 22.86 18.56 7.92
CA ARG A 384 23.74 19.38 7.05
C ARG A 384 22.98 19.87 5.82
N LEU A 385 22.23 19.00 5.12
CA LEU A 385 21.44 19.36 3.94
C LEU A 385 20.42 20.46 4.23
N ILE A 386 19.74 20.40 5.37
CA ILE A 386 18.79 21.48 5.76
C ILE A 386 19.52 22.80 6.01
N GLN A 387 20.67 22.77 6.70
CA GLN A 387 21.43 23.98 6.99
C GLN A 387 21.99 24.66 5.73
N THR A 388 22.34 23.87 4.70
CA THR A 388 22.87 24.36 3.43
C THR A 388 21.79 24.70 2.39
N GLY A 389 20.50 24.47 2.70
CA GLY A 389 19.38 24.75 1.79
C GLY A 389 19.33 23.84 0.58
N GLN A 390 19.95 22.68 0.65
CA GLN A 390 19.98 21.65 -0.41
C GLN A 390 18.89 20.60 -0.25
#